data_90b4aab7d28600cabdf381baaee23124
#
_entry.id   90b4aab7d28600cabdf381baaee23124
#
_cell.length_a   1.000
_cell.length_b   1.000
_cell.length_c   1.000
_cell.angle_alpha   90.00
_cell.angle_beta   90.00
_cell.angle_gamma   90.00
#
_symmetry.space_group_name_H-M   'P 1'
#
loop_
_entity.id
_entity.type
_entity.pdbx_description
1 polymer ?
#
loop_
_entity_poly.entity_id
_entity_poly.type
_entity_poly.pdbx_seq_one_letter_code
_entity_poly.pdbx_strand_id
1 'polypeptide(L)'
;ECREHNGETNYCASRRDWHERHAEEDCYRLQCEETTEYLRQDLGLEQGQVELVYQSRLGRHEWMRPYMSQRVRQFSGEGAERVVVVCPGFICDCLETIQEIDSYYREVFLAHGGKSFVYVPCLNSSEDFIASLASLLDQTALDPSALLSEENKRKYKYEH
;
A
#
# COMPACT_ATOMS: atom_id res chain seq x y z
N GLU A 1 -2.24 0.07 -16.37
CA GLU A 1 -2.76 1.39 -16.80
C GLU A 1 -1.90 2.55 -16.34
N CYS A 2 -1.30 2.54 -15.14
CA CYS A 2 -0.24 3.51 -14.78
C CYS A 2 1.02 3.41 -15.65
N ARG A 3 1.13 2.40 -16.51
CA ARG A 3 2.29 2.16 -17.39
C ARG A 3 2.22 2.88 -18.74
N GLU A 4 1.06 3.37 -19.14
CA GLU A 4 0.84 3.85 -20.52
C GLU A 4 1.16 5.33 -20.75
N HIS A 5 1.54 6.07 -19.72
CA HIS A 5 1.73 7.51 -19.83
C HIS A 5 3.18 7.93 -19.60
N ASN A 6 4.01 7.70 -20.60
CA ASN A 6 5.28 8.37 -20.96
C ASN A 6 6.01 9.17 -19.84
N GLY A 7 6.17 8.60 -18.64
CA GLY A 7 7.07 9.18 -17.63
C GLY A 7 6.60 10.49 -16.98
N GLU A 8 5.39 10.97 -17.23
CA GLU A 8 4.84 12.10 -16.48
C GLU A 8 4.41 11.64 -15.09
N THR A 9 5.28 11.89 -14.14
CA THR A 9 5.17 11.50 -12.71
C THR A 9 3.94 12.05 -11.99
N ASN A 10 3.16 12.91 -12.62
CA ASN A 10 1.98 13.59 -12.07
C ASN A 10 0.67 13.21 -12.74
N TYR A 11 0.64 12.21 -13.61
CA TYR A 11 -0.56 11.91 -14.36
C TYR A 11 -1.77 11.57 -13.47
N CYS A 12 -1.56 10.76 -12.44
CA CYS A 12 -2.61 10.44 -11.48
C CYS A 12 -2.97 11.63 -10.57
N ALA A 13 -2.00 12.46 -10.21
CA ALA A 13 -2.22 13.63 -9.36
C ALA A 13 -2.94 14.78 -10.09
N SER A 14 -2.71 14.93 -11.40
CA SER A 14 -3.33 15.98 -12.21
C SER A 14 -4.76 15.67 -12.65
N ARG A 15 -5.22 14.43 -12.45
CA ARG A 15 -6.56 13.98 -12.85
C ARG A 15 -7.42 13.55 -11.67
N ARG A 16 -7.57 14.42 -10.70
CA ARG A 16 -8.60 14.27 -9.66
C ARG A 16 -9.99 14.09 -10.28
N ASP A 17 -10.26 14.78 -11.40
CA ASP A 17 -11.46 14.64 -12.21
C ASP A 17 -11.61 13.29 -12.91
N TRP A 18 -10.50 12.59 -13.20
CA TRP A 18 -10.54 11.23 -13.73
C TRP A 18 -10.99 10.23 -12.67
N HIS A 19 -10.47 10.36 -11.45
CA HIS A 19 -10.87 9.53 -10.30
C HIS A 19 -12.34 9.74 -9.93
N GLU A 20 -12.85 10.97 -9.99
CA GLU A 20 -14.28 11.25 -9.75
C GLU A 20 -15.21 10.60 -10.79
N ARG A 21 -14.75 10.46 -12.04
CA ARG A 21 -15.52 9.84 -13.13
C ARG A 21 -15.37 8.33 -13.23
N HIS A 22 -14.31 7.78 -12.66
CA HIS A 22 -13.95 6.36 -12.73
C HIS A 22 -13.69 5.80 -11.31
N ALA A 23 -14.39 6.34 -10.33
CA ALA A 23 -14.28 5.93 -8.93
C ALA A 23 -14.59 4.44 -8.69
N GLU A 24 -15.22 3.80 -9.67
CA GLU A 24 -15.49 2.36 -9.66
C GLU A 24 -14.36 1.52 -10.29
N GLU A 25 -13.35 2.16 -10.89
CA GLU A 25 -12.22 1.46 -11.48
C GLU A 25 -11.07 1.35 -10.46
N ASP A 26 -10.58 0.15 -10.26
CA ASP A 26 -9.53 -0.21 -9.30
C ASP A 26 -8.20 0.51 -9.57
N CYS A 27 -8.07 1.72 -9.05
CA CYS A 27 -6.80 2.42 -9.02
C CYS A 27 -6.02 2.00 -7.78
N TYR A 28 -4.93 1.25 -7.95
CA TYR A 28 -4.07 0.80 -6.86
C TYR A 28 -3.58 1.95 -5.97
N ARG A 29 -3.25 3.11 -6.57
CA ARG A 29 -2.83 4.28 -5.81
C ARG A 29 -3.94 4.80 -4.90
N LEU A 30 -5.15 4.90 -5.43
CA LEU A 30 -6.31 5.34 -4.65
C LEU A 30 -6.57 4.39 -3.48
N GLN A 31 -6.54 3.09 -3.72
CA GLN A 31 -6.68 2.08 -2.67
C GLN A 31 -5.62 2.22 -1.58
N CYS A 32 -4.36 2.51 -1.94
CA CYS A 32 -3.29 2.76 -0.97
C CYS A 32 -3.55 4.05 -0.16
N GLU A 33 -3.99 5.12 -0.83
CA GLU A 33 -4.33 6.40 -0.18
C GLU A 33 -5.51 6.23 0.80
N GLU A 34 -6.57 5.54 0.39
CA GLU A 34 -7.72 5.22 1.22
C GLU A 34 -7.35 4.34 2.42
N THR A 35 -6.59 3.27 2.20
CA THR A 35 -6.11 2.41 3.28
C THR A 35 -5.30 3.21 4.30
N THR A 36 -4.44 4.11 3.83
CA THR A 36 -3.65 4.98 4.70
C THR A 36 -4.54 5.91 5.52
N GLU A 37 -5.55 6.49 4.90
CA GLU A 37 -6.48 7.40 5.58
C GLU A 37 -7.35 6.67 6.60
N TYR A 38 -7.86 5.47 6.29
CA TYR A 38 -8.59 4.65 7.26
C TYR A 38 -7.73 4.28 8.46
N LEU A 39 -6.51 3.82 8.26
CA LEU A 39 -5.58 3.53 9.35
C LEU A 39 -5.28 4.77 10.20
N ARG A 40 -5.09 5.92 9.56
CA ARG A 40 -4.87 7.19 10.27
C ARG A 40 -6.04 7.55 11.18
N GLN A 41 -7.27 7.43 10.67
CA GLN A 41 -8.49 7.74 11.42
C GLN A 41 -8.72 6.76 12.58
N ASP A 42 -8.62 5.47 12.33
CA ASP A 42 -8.86 4.43 13.34
C ASP A 42 -7.84 4.50 14.48
N LEU A 43 -6.61 4.88 14.18
CA LEU A 43 -5.56 5.08 15.18
C LEU A 43 -5.60 6.47 15.84
N GLY A 44 -6.49 7.35 15.41
CA GLY A 44 -6.61 8.72 15.95
C GLY A 44 -5.38 9.59 15.72
N LEU A 45 -4.64 9.35 14.62
CA LEU A 45 -3.42 10.07 14.29
C LEU A 45 -3.73 11.38 13.54
N GLU A 46 -2.94 12.43 13.82
CA GLU A 46 -3.05 13.72 13.14
C GLU A 46 -2.48 13.66 11.71
N GLN A 47 -2.90 14.61 10.87
CA GLN A 47 -2.29 14.81 9.56
C GLN A 47 -0.79 15.10 9.71
N GLY A 48 0.04 14.40 8.92
CA GLY A 48 1.49 14.53 9.00
C GLY A 48 2.17 13.52 9.94
N GLN A 49 1.41 12.78 10.76
CA GLN A 49 1.96 11.66 11.54
C GLN A 49 2.01 10.35 10.75
N VAL A 50 1.31 10.29 9.62
CA VAL A 50 1.30 9.13 8.71
C VAL A 50 1.71 9.58 7.32
N GLU A 51 2.57 8.82 6.69
CA GLU A 51 3.01 9.05 5.31
C GLU A 51 2.90 7.76 4.51
N LEU A 52 2.26 7.85 3.34
CA LEU A 52 2.24 6.76 2.36
C LEU A 52 3.51 6.81 1.53
N VAL A 53 4.25 5.72 1.52
CA VAL A 53 5.45 5.53 0.71
C VAL A 53 5.39 4.22 -0.05
N TYR A 54 6.10 4.15 -1.16
CA TYR A 54 6.13 2.95 -2.01
C TYR A 54 7.52 2.32 -2.01
N GLN A 55 7.54 0.99 -1.96
CA GLN A 55 8.77 0.19 -1.99
C GLN A 55 8.89 -0.65 -3.27
N SER A 56 10.01 -1.32 -3.43
CA SER A 56 10.21 -2.42 -4.39
C SER A 56 9.95 -2.02 -5.84
N ARG A 57 10.76 -1.10 -6.34
CA ARG A 57 10.74 -0.76 -7.76
C ARG A 57 11.10 -1.99 -8.62
N LEU A 58 10.18 -2.42 -9.45
CA LEU A 58 10.40 -3.52 -10.37
C LEU A 58 10.91 -3.02 -11.74
N GLY A 59 12.12 -3.43 -12.12
CA GLY A 59 12.71 -3.14 -13.42
C GLY A 59 13.18 -1.69 -13.59
N ARG A 60 13.17 -1.20 -14.87
CA ARG A 60 13.68 0.13 -15.24
C ARG A 60 12.61 1.21 -15.28
N HIS A 61 11.35 0.84 -15.16
CA HIS A 61 10.24 1.79 -15.21
C HIS A 61 10.14 2.60 -13.93
N GLU A 62 9.66 3.83 -14.01
CA GLU A 62 9.31 4.60 -12.83
C GLU A 62 8.17 3.93 -12.08
N TRP A 63 8.26 3.95 -10.76
CA TRP A 63 7.22 3.48 -9.86
C TRP A 63 6.58 4.66 -9.15
N MET A 64 5.49 4.41 -8.43
CA MET A 64 4.81 5.44 -7.66
C MET A 64 5.72 6.06 -6.60
N ARG A 65 5.53 7.34 -6.35
CA ARG A 65 6.30 8.12 -5.38
C ARG A 65 5.40 8.55 -4.21
N PRO A 66 5.97 8.86 -3.04
CA PRO A 66 7.42 8.87 -2.70
C PRO A 66 7.99 7.46 -2.49
N TYR A 67 9.29 7.30 -2.77
CA TYR A 67 9.98 6.03 -2.55
C TYR A 67 10.42 5.87 -1.10
N MET A 68 10.17 4.70 -0.49
CA MET A 68 10.67 4.35 0.84
C MET A 68 12.18 4.55 0.95
N SER A 69 12.96 4.14 -0.07
CA SER A 69 14.41 4.29 -0.11
C SER A 69 14.92 5.73 0.02
N GLN A 70 14.12 6.71 -0.38
CA GLN A 70 14.44 8.13 -0.23
C GLN A 70 13.94 8.66 1.11
N ARG A 71 12.68 8.38 1.45
CA ARG A 71 12.05 8.92 2.65
C ARG A 71 12.70 8.45 3.94
N VAL A 72 13.10 7.18 4.03
CA VAL A 72 13.75 6.65 5.23
C VAL A 72 15.03 7.41 5.63
N ARG A 73 15.76 7.95 4.65
CA ARG A 73 16.95 8.78 4.91
C ARG A 73 16.61 10.20 5.33
N GLN A 74 15.47 10.71 4.91
CA GLN A 74 15.02 12.08 5.16
C GLN A 74 14.35 12.23 6.52
N PHE A 75 13.63 11.20 7.00
CA PHE A 75 12.88 11.24 8.25
C PHE A 75 13.71 11.74 9.45
N SER A 76 14.92 11.24 9.60
CA SER A 76 15.78 11.69 10.71
C SER A 76 16.20 13.15 10.58
N GLY A 77 16.51 13.60 9.35
CA GLY A 77 16.83 15.00 9.06
C GLY A 77 15.66 15.95 9.27
N GLU A 78 14.44 15.45 9.17
CA GLU A 78 13.18 16.16 9.44
C GLU A 78 12.75 16.08 10.91
N GLY A 79 13.56 15.46 11.77
CA GLY A 79 13.34 15.38 13.21
C GLY A 79 12.57 14.15 13.68
N ALA A 80 12.30 13.18 12.81
CA ALA A 80 11.68 11.94 13.21
C ALA A 80 12.69 11.04 13.94
N GLU A 81 12.54 10.93 15.24
CA GLU A 81 13.38 10.04 16.06
C GLU A 81 12.90 8.58 16.04
N ARG A 82 11.61 8.38 15.81
CA ARG A 82 10.97 7.05 15.81
C ARG A 82 10.04 6.92 14.64
N VAL A 83 10.09 5.78 13.97
CA VAL A 83 9.16 5.43 12.91
C VAL A 83 8.56 4.05 13.16
N VAL A 84 7.30 3.90 12.81
CA VAL A 84 6.59 2.62 12.75
C VAL A 84 6.24 2.39 11.28
N VAL A 85 6.57 1.23 10.77
CA VAL A 85 6.32 0.87 9.38
C VAL A 85 5.35 -0.30 9.31
N VAL A 86 4.31 -0.15 8.53
CA VAL A 86 3.32 -1.18 8.23
C VAL A 86 3.22 -1.33 6.71
N CYS A 87 3.05 -2.55 6.23
CA CYS A 87 2.98 -2.89 4.82
C CYS A 87 1.61 -3.48 4.44
N PRO A 88 0.52 -2.68 4.38
CA PRO A 88 -0.83 -3.21 4.20
C PRO A 88 -1.05 -3.91 2.85
N GLY A 89 -0.20 -3.63 1.85
CA GLY A 89 -0.24 -4.29 0.55
C GLY A 89 0.25 -5.74 0.57
N PHE A 90 0.77 -6.21 1.71
CA PHE A 90 1.23 -7.59 1.90
C PHE A 90 0.39 -8.29 2.97
N ILE A 91 -0.21 -9.40 2.59
CA ILE A 91 -0.99 -10.24 3.52
C ILE A 91 -0.06 -11.05 4.43
N CYS A 92 1.02 -11.58 3.86
CA CYS A 92 2.01 -12.38 4.57
C CYS A 92 3.39 -11.74 4.48
N ASP A 93 4.20 -11.94 5.50
CA ASP A 93 5.59 -11.55 5.50
C ASP A 93 6.36 -12.29 4.39
N CYS A 94 7.21 -11.53 3.69
CA CYS A 94 8.01 -11.99 2.57
C CYS A 94 9.40 -11.30 2.58
N LEU A 95 10.22 -11.54 1.57
CA LEU A 95 11.54 -10.90 1.49
C LEU A 95 11.44 -9.38 1.45
N GLU A 96 10.43 -8.85 0.77
CA GLU A 96 10.20 -7.41 0.64
C GLU A 96 9.83 -6.76 1.99
N THR A 97 9.18 -7.48 2.89
CA THR A 97 8.81 -6.96 4.19
C THR A 97 9.87 -7.22 5.25
N ILE A 98 10.43 -8.42 5.32
CA ILE A 98 11.40 -8.79 6.35
C ILE A 98 12.80 -8.27 6.00
N GLN A 99 13.29 -8.57 4.78
CA GLN A 99 14.66 -8.23 4.42
C GLN A 99 14.81 -6.78 4.00
N GLU A 100 13.89 -6.26 3.16
CA GLU A 100 13.98 -4.89 2.68
C GLU A 100 13.52 -3.90 3.75
N ILE A 101 12.30 -4.04 4.29
CA ILE A 101 11.77 -3.07 5.26
C ILE A 101 12.38 -3.27 6.63
N ASP A 102 12.20 -4.43 7.24
CA ASP A 102 12.56 -4.62 8.65
C ASP A 102 14.07 -4.68 8.87
N SER A 103 14.85 -5.30 7.99
CA SER A 103 16.29 -5.37 8.16
C SER A 103 16.98 -4.14 7.54
N TYR A 104 16.93 -4.00 6.22
CA TYR A 104 17.73 -3.00 5.51
C TYR A 104 17.33 -1.55 5.84
N TYR A 105 16.03 -1.20 5.76
CA TYR A 105 15.62 0.18 6.04
C TYR A 105 15.69 0.55 7.51
N ARG A 106 15.58 -0.41 8.41
CA ARG A 106 15.90 -0.20 9.83
C ARG A 106 17.34 0.26 10.00
N GLU A 107 18.30 -0.47 9.41
CA GLU A 107 19.72 -0.09 9.47
C GLU A 107 19.96 1.30 8.86
N VAL A 108 19.37 1.59 7.71
CA VAL A 108 19.47 2.89 7.06
C VAL A 108 18.93 4.00 7.95
N PHE A 109 17.75 3.83 8.56
CA PHE A 109 17.16 4.83 9.44
C PHE A 109 18.02 5.13 10.66
N LEU A 110 18.48 4.08 11.33
CA LEU A 110 19.33 4.21 12.52
C LEU A 110 20.69 4.85 12.17
N ALA A 111 21.29 4.47 11.04
CA ALA A 111 22.55 5.06 10.57
C ALA A 111 22.43 6.55 10.24
N HIS A 112 21.23 7.04 9.91
CA HIS A 112 20.99 8.47 9.64
C HIS A 112 20.50 9.25 10.87
N GLY A 113 20.59 8.68 12.07
CA GLY A 113 20.29 9.38 13.32
C GLY A 113 18.93 9.10 13.93
N GLY A 114 18.12 8.23 13.31
CA GLY A 114 16.90 7.72 13.91
C GLY A 114 17.20 6.90 15.17
N LYS A 115 16.27 6.87 16.13
CA LYS A 115 16.46 6.18 17.41
C LYS A 115 15.72 4.86 17.50
N SER A 116 14.59 4.73 16.82
CA SER A 116 13.74 3.53 16.88
C SER A 116 13.01 3.32 15.56
N PHE A 117 13.16 2.13 14.99
CA PHE A 117 12.43 1.69 13.82
C PHE A 117 11.66 0.42 14.19
N VAL A 118 10.34 0.48 14.10
CA VAL A 118 9.46 -0.64 14.40
C VAL A 118 8.78 -1.08 13.11
N TYR A 119 9.01 -2.32 12.70
CA TYR A 119 8.24 -2.98 11.66
C TYR A 119 7.07 -3.72 12.31
N VAL A 120 5.86 -3.50 11.81
CA VAL A 120 4.68 -4.25 12.21
C VAL A 120 4.53 -5.44 11.26
N PRO A 121 4.60 -6.69 11.76
CA PRO A 121 4.42 -7.86 10.91
C PRO A 121 3.12 -7.81 10.11
N CYS A 122 3.13 -8.40 8.92
CA CYS A 122 1.94 -8.58 8.12
C CYS A 122 0.90 -9.44 8.87
N LEU A 123 -0.31 -9.52 8.35
CA LEU A 123 -1.42 -10.25 9.00
C LEU A 123 -1.10 -11.73 9.20
N ASN A 124 -0.35 -12.32 8.28
CA ASN A 124 0.09 -13.74 8.32
C ASN A 124 -1.11 -14.67 8.57
N SER A 125 -1.01 -15.51 9.59
CA SER A 125 -2.06 -16.44 10.01
C SER A 125 -2.77 -15.99 11.30
N SER A 126 -2.89 -14.67 11.53
CA SER A 126 -3.59 -14.17 12.71
C SER A 126 -5.06 -14.62 12.72
N GLU A 127 -5.59 -14.90 13.91
CA GLU A 127 -6.96 -15.40 14.06
C GLU A 127 -7.98 -14.42 13.46
N ASP A 128 -7.82 -13.13 13.67
CA ASP A 128 -8.71 -12.09 13.15
C ASP A 128 -8.69 -12.04 11.62
N PHE A 129 -7.52 -12.18 11.01
CA PHE A 129 -7.42 -12.24 9.55
C PHE A 129 -8.07 -13.50 8.98
N ILE A 130 -7.82 -14.66 9.57
CA ILE A 130 -8.43 -15.92 9.13
C ILE A 130 -9.95 -15.87 9.28
N ALA A 131 -10.46 -15.32 10.38
CA ALA A 131 -11.90 -15.15 10.58
C ALA A 131 -12.51 -14.21 9.53
N SER A 132 -11.84 -13.10 9.23
CA SER A 132 -12.27 -12.15 8.20
C SER A 132 -12.28 -12.78 6.80
N LEU A 133 -11.25 -13.55 6.47
CA LEU A 133 -11.15 -14.26 5.19
C LEU A 133 -12.23 -15.35 5.07
N ALA A 134 -12.49 -16.11 6.13
CA ALA A 134 -13.54 -17.11 6.16
C ALA A 134 -14.91 -16.46 5.95
N SER A 135 -15.20 -15.34 6.63
CA SER A 135 -16.43 -14.59 6.44
C SER A 135 -16.61 -14.09 5.00
N LEU A 136 -15.55 -13.61 4.38
CA LEU A 136 -15.56 -13.18 2.98
C LEU A 136 -15.87 -14.34 2.03
N LEU A 137 -15.26 -15.50 2.26
CA LEU A 137 -15.52 -16.71 1.46
C LEU A 137 -16.95 -17.20 1.63
N ASP A 138 -17.48 -17.22 2.85
CA ASP A 138 -18.86 -17.61 3.10
C ASP A 138 -19.86 -16.69 2.39
N GLN A 139 -19.66 -15.38 2.46
CA GLN A 139 -20.50 -14.40 1.75
C GLN A 139 -20.46 -14.63 0.24
N THR A 140 -19.28 -14.88 -0.31
CA THR A 140 -19.07 -15.13 -1.73
C THR A 140 -19.69 -16.48 -2.17
N ALA A 141 -19.59 -17.50 -1.34
CA ALA A 141 -20.17 -18.82 -1.61
C ALA A 141 -21.71 -18.82 -1.54
N LEU A 142 -22.28 -17.99 -0.67
CA LEU A 142 -23.74 -17.85 -0.54
C LEU A 142 -24.38 -17.05 -1.69
N ASP A 143 -23.65 -16.20 -2.34
CA ASP A 143 -24.08 -15.48 -3.54
C ASP A 143 -23.09 -15.63 -4.71
N PRO A 144 -23.09 -16.78 -5.41
CA PRO A 144 -22.25 -16.97 -6.58
C PRO A 144 -22.55 -15.97 -7.70
N SER A 145 -23.73 -15.31 -7.69
CA SER A 145 -24.08 -14.30 -8.69
C SER A 145 -23.25 -13.01 -8.51
N ALA A 146 -22.79 -12.72 -7.31
CA ALA A 146 -21.88 -11.61 -7.05
C ALA A 146 -20.53 -11.80 -7.75
N LEU A 147 -20.02 -13.03 -7.84
CA LEU A 147 -18.82 -13.38 -8.61
C LEU A 147 -19.04 -13.32 -10.13
N LEU A 148 -20.27 -13.53 -10.56
CA LEU A 148 -20.68 -13.62 -11.96
C LEU A 148 -21.31 -12.32 -12.47
N SER A 149 -21.34 -11.26 -11.66
CA SER A 149 -21.86 -9.96 -12.12
C SER A 149 -21.11 -9.52 -13.39
N GLU A 150 -21.83 -8.89 -14.31
CA GLU A 150 -21.21 -8.42 -15.58
C GLU A 150 -20.06 -7.44 -15.32
N GLU A 151 -20.09 -6.77 -14.18
CA GLU A 151 -19.05 -5.89 -13.69
C GLU A 151 -17.77 -6.69 -13.33
N ASN A 152 -17.90 -7.77 -12.55
CA ASN A 152 -16.79 -8.66 -12.23
C ASN A 152 -16.28 -9.39 -13.48
N LYS A 153 -17.12 -9.76 -14.41
CA LYS A 153 -16.70 -10.35 -15.69
C LYS A 153 -15.89 -9.39 -16.54
N ARG A 154 -16.19 -8.08 -16.51
CA ARG A 154 -15.37 -7.04 -17.17
C ARG A 154 -14.02 -6.85 -16.50
N LYS A 155 -14.00 -6.89 -15.17
CA LYS A 155 -12.82 -6.71 -14.33
C LYS A 155 -11.76 -7.80 -14.56
N TYR A 156 -12.19 -9.03 -14.80
CA TYR A 156 -11.32 -10.21 -14.94
C TYR A 156 -11.32 -10.81 -16.35
N LYS A 157 -11.70 -10.06 -17.37
CA LYS A 157 -11.55 -10.48 -18.75
C LYS A 157 -10.06 -10.51 -19.12
N TYR A 158 -9.41 -11.64 -18.83
CA TYR A 158 -8.17 -11.99 -19.51
C TYR A 158 -8.55 -12.43 -20.92
N GLU A 159 -8.19 -11.63 -21.91
CA GLU A 159 -8.18 -12.08 -23.31
C GLU A 159 -7.12 -13.18 -23.42
N HIS A 160 -7.56 -14.36 -23.85
CA HIS A 160 -6.68 -15.48 -24.18
C HIS A 160 -6.01 -15.25 -25.53
#